data_b327f1588ed35706003d64d781942234
#
_entry.id   b327f1588ed35706003d64d781942234
#
_cell.length_a   1.000
_cell.length_b   1.000
_cell.length_c   1.000
_cell.angle_alpha   90.00
_cell.angle_beta   90.00
_cell.angle_gamma   90.00
#
_symmetry.space_group_name_H-M   'P 1'
#
loop_
_entity.id
_entity.type
_entity.pdbx_description
1 polymer ?
#
loop_
_entity_poly.entity_id
_entity_poly.type
_entity_poly.pdbx_seq_one_letter_code
_entity_poly.pdbx_strand_id
1 'polypeptide(L)'
;MNQWSGHPEIMNKKAALAVGGNAVLAGILLMLLGDFMFALNDAMGKWLVASFSVGQVLLIRSFGAFFVLGPMLSRQPASALLQVEKPSLQLARVVLATADTGLFYAAVTFLPLADVMTFYMAGPIYVAALSHFLLGERIGWRRWLAVFIGFIGVIIALRPSSAMLSWPSVFGLLGSISFAMTLVLGRVLRSTPDATLVTWQTLGCLVVGGVLSIGHWTPFTTGELLALLLLGIVACLAHLLITRALKLAPASVLAPLQYTLLLWAIVFGWMFFNDLPDRQTLFGAAIIVLAGLFIFHRDKVKKTEPLVPNDASHG
;
A
#
# COMPACT_ATOMS: atom_id res chain seq x y z
N MET A 1 30.72 32.00 -38.51
CA MET A 1 31.23 31.80 -37.12
C MET A 1 30.04 31.53 -36.21
N ASN A 2 30.02 30.35 -35.66
CA ASN A 2 28.88 29.70 -35.02
C ASN A 2 28.37 30.40 -33.75
N GLN A 3 27.08 30.72 -33.72
CA GLN A 3 26.35 30.94 -32.47
C GLN A 3 25.56 29.64 -32.14
N TRP A 4 26.17 28.73 -31.41
CA TRP A 4 25.52 27.68 -30.66
C TRP A 4 25.61 28.03 -29.16
N SER A 5 24.80 28.97 -28.72
CA SER A 5 24.53 29.19 -27.29
C SER A 5 23.17 28.57 -26.97
N GLY A 6 23.12 27.25 -26.92
CA GLY A 6 21.97 26.53 -26.36
C GLY A 6 21.85 26.89 -24.87
N HIS A 7 20.71 27.52 -24.50
CA HIS A 7 20.45 28.04 -23.15
C HIS A 7 20.64 26.96 -22.07
N PRO A 8 21.59 27.09 -21.15
CA PRO A 8 21.84 26.11 -20.08
C PRO A 8 20.64 25.93 -19.15
N GLU A 9 19.76 26.93 -19.05
CA GLU A 9 18.51 26.82 -18.27
C GLU A 9 17.50 25.81 -18.85
N ILE A 10 17.37 25.72 -20.17
CA ILE A 10 16.43 24.80 -20.82
C ILE A 10 16.92 23.35 -20.69
N MET A 11 18.22 23.12 -20.79
CA MET A 11 18.83 21.81 -20.56
C MET A 11 18.68 21.37 -19.11
N ASN A 12 18.88 22.27 -18.15
CA ASN A 12 18.74 21.98 -16.73
C ASN A 12 17.28 21.70 -16.34
N LYS A 13 16.31 22.41 -16.94
CA LYS A 13 14.88 22.20 -16.73
C LYS A 13 14.38 20.88 -17.35
N LYS A 14 14.87 20.49 -18.52
CA LYS A 14 14.59 19.18 -19.15
C LYS A 14 15.20 18.02 -18.35
N ALA A 15 16.43 18.18 -17.87
CA ALA A 15 17.09 17.19 -17.02
C ALA A 15 16.36 17.03 -15.67
N ALA A 16 15.94 18.11 -15.03
CA ALA A 16 15.15 18.08 -13.79
C ALA A 16 13.76 17.45 -13.98
N LEU A 17 13.10 17.71 -15.12
CA LEU A 17 11.83 17.09 -15.48
C LEU A 17 11.99 15.59 -15.81
N ALA A 18 13.08 15.18 -16.44
CA ALA A 18 13.38 13.79 -16.72
C ALA A 18 13.68 13.01 -15.43
N VAL A 19 14.45 13.59 -14.51
CA VAL A 19 14.74 13.01 -13.19
C VAL A 19 13.45 12.83 -12.37
N GLY A 20 12.57 13.85 -12.35
CA GLY A 20 11.25 13.76 -11.70
C GLY A 20 10.35 12.72 -12.34
N GLY A 21 10.41 12.54 -13.67
CA GLY A 21 9.69 11.51 -14.42
C GLY A 21 10.10 10.09 -14.06
N ASN A 22 11.39 9.85 -13.97
CA ASN A 22 11.96 8.55 -13.62
C ASN A 22 11.66 8.20 -12.15
N ALA A 23 11.66 9.16 -11.24
CA ALA A 23 11.31 8.92 -9.84
C ALA A 23 9.83 8.49 -9.69
N VAL A 24 8.91 9.14 -10.39
CA VAL A 24 7.49 8.76 -10.35
C VAL A 24 7.27 7.37 -10.96
N LEU A 25 7.94 7.05 -12.07
CA LEU A 25 7.87 5.71 -12.67
C LEU A 25 8.41 4.64 -11.70
N ALA A 26 9.55 4.91 -11.07
CA ALA A 26 10.10 4.02 -10.04
C ALA A 26 9.11 3.85 -8.88
N GLY A 27 8.44 4.93 -8.43
CA GLY A 27 7.39 4.85 -7.42
C GLY A 27 6.22 3.97 -7.83
N ILE A 28 5.78 4.04 -9.09
CA ILE A 28 4.72 3.18 -9.64
C ILE A 28 5.15 1.70 -9.64
N LEU A 29 6.35 1.40 -10.13
CA LEU A 29 6.86 0.02 -10.18
C LEU A 29 7.02 -0.57 -8.77
N LEU A 30 7.52 0.21 -7.81
CA LEU A 30 7.64 -0.22 -6.43
C LEU A 30 6.28 -0.44 -5.78
N MET A 31 5.26 0.36 -6.11
CA MET A 31 3.89 0.16 -5.64
C MET A 31 3.31 -1.14 -6.16
N LEU A 32 3.43 -1.40 -7.48
CA LEU A 32 2.94 -2.64 -8.10
C LEU A 32 3.62 -3.89 -7.51
N LEU A 33 4.94 -3.84 -7.27
CA LEU A 33 5.67 -4.92 -6.61
C LEU A 33 5.26 -5.05 -5.14
N GLY A 34 5.01 -3.94 -4.46
CA GLY A 34 4.49 -3.93 -3.09
C GLY A 34 3.12 -4.58 -2.99
N ASP A 35 2.21 -4.25 -3.90
CA ASP A 35 0.87 -4.86 -3.97
C ASP A 35 0.94 -6.37 -4.24
N PHE A 36 1.86 -6.82 -5.11
CA PHE A 36 2.13 -8.23 -5.32
C PHE A 36 2.56 -8.92 -4.01
N MET A 37 3.51 -8.32 -3.27
CA MET A 37 3.98 -8.85 -1.99
C MET A 37 2.87 -8.83 -0.92
N PHE A 38 1.99 -7.82 -0.91
CA PHE A 38 0.84 -7.80 -0.01
C PHE A 38 -0.17 -8.89 -0.32
N ALA A 39 -0.51 -9.09 -1.60
CA ALA A 39 -1.41 -10.18 -1.98
C ALA A 39 -0.86 -11.56 -1.58
N LEU A 40 0.46 -11.76 -1.73
CA LEU A 40 1.14 -12.98 -1.26
C LEU A 40 1.05 -13.11 0.28
N ASN A 41 1.30 -12.01 1.01
CA ASN A 41 1.14 -11.94 2.47
C ASN A 41 -0.30 -12.30 2.89
N ASP A 42 -1.31 -11.79 2.20
CA ASP A 42 -2.71 -12.02 2.53
C ASP A 42 -3.12 -13.48 2.29
N ALA A 43 -2.66 -14.08 1.20
CA ALA A 43 -2.86 -15.50 0.92
C ALA A 43 -2.20 -16.40 1.99
N MET A 44 -0.96 -16.11 2.36
CA MET A 44 -0.26 -16.82 3.45
C MET A 44 -0.94 -16.58 4.80
N GLY A 45 -1.32 -15.34 5.07
CA GLY A 45 -1.98 -14.95 6.31
C GLY A 45 -3.33 -15.63 6.51
N LYS A 46 -4.17 -15.71 5.46
CA LYS A 46 -5.44 -16.43 5.49
C LYS A 46 -5.27 -17.89 5.91
N TRP A 47 -4.24 -18.56 5.40
CA TRP A 47 -3.94 -19.93 5.77
C TRP A 47 -3.51 -20.07 7.25
N LEU A 48 -2.66 -19.15 7.73
CA LEU A 48 -2.08 -19.21 9.07
C LEU A 48 -3.07 -18.81 10.19
N VAL A 49 -3.95 -17.80 9.96
CA VAL A 49 -4.97 -17.42 10.97
C VAL A 49 -6.07 -18.44 11.14
N ALA A 50 -6.18 -19.42 10.25
CA ALA A 50 -7.09 -20.57 10.43
C ALA A 50 -6.62 -21.50 11.55
N SER A 51 -5.31 -21.53 11.86
CA SER A 51 -4.71 -22.43 12.85
C SER A 51 -4.18 -21.69 14.08
N PHE A 52 -3.84 -20.41 13.96
CA PHE A 52 -3.19 -19.63 15.02
C PHE A 52 -3.97 -18.38 15.39
N SER A 53 -3.87 -17.97 16.66
CA SER A 53 -4.50 -16.72 17.12
C SER A 53 -3.87 -15.51 16.40
N VAL A 54 -4.67 -14.46 16.20
CA VAL A 54 -4.21 -13.19 15.62
C VAL A 54 -2.97 -12.65 16.34
N GLY A 55 -2.95 -12.72 17.68
CA GLY A 55 -1.82 -12.31 18.51
C GLY A 55 -0.55 -13.08 18.17
N GLN A 56 -0.64 -14.40 18.09
CA GLN A 56 0.50 -15.28 17.79
C GLN A 56 1.04 -15.05 16.38
N VAL A 57 0.17 -14.87 15.40
CA VAL A 57 0.57 -14.51 14.02
C VAL A 57 1.31 -13.17 14.01
N LEU A 58 0.75 -12.12 14.64
CA LEU A 58 1.40 -10.81 14.73
C LEU A 58 2.76 -10.87 15.41
N LEU A 59 2.88 -11.63 16.51
CA LEU A 59 4.11 -11.77 17.27
C LEU A 59 5.21 -12.43 16.41
N ILE A 60 4.95 -13.65 15.88
CA ILE A 60 5.98 -14.43 15.20
C ILE A 60 6.36 -13.81 13.86
N ARG A 61 5.39 -13.28 13.07
CA ARG A 61 5.70 -12.57 11.84
C ARG A 61 6.58 -11.34 12.08
N SER A 62 6.43 -10.66 13.23
CA SER A 62 7.28 -9.51 13.57
C SER A 62 8.75 -9.93 13.76
N PHE A 63 9.01 -11.10 14.35
CA PHE A 63 10.38 -11.65 14.40
C PHE A 63 10.89 -11.95 12.98
N GLY A 64 10.05 -12.49 12.09
CA GLY A 64 10.41 -12.74 10.70
C GLY A 64 10.83 -11.45 9.97
N ALA A 65 10.15 -10.33 10.21
CA ALA A 65 10.49 -9.04 9.62
C ALA A 65 11.90 -8.55 10.00
N PHE A 66 12.41 -8.90 11.20
CA PHE A 66 13.75 -8.50 11.62
C PHE A 66 14.88 -9.20 10.87
N PHE A 67 14.63 -10.30 10.15
CA PHE A 67 15.62 -10.86 9.24
C PHE A 67 15.93 -9.91 8.07
N VAL A 68 14.97 -9.07 7.67
CA VAL A 68 15.15 -8.02 6.65
C VAL A 68 15.62 -6.72 7.28
N LEU A 69 14.99 -6.31 8.37
CA LEU A 69 15.29 -5.03 9.03
C LEU A 69 16.63 -5.05 9.74
N GLY A 70 17.04 -6.16 10.36
CA GLY A 70 18.30 -6.28 11.11
C GLY A 70 19.53 -5.84 10.29
N PRO A 71 19.78 -6.41 9.10
CA PRO A 71 20.86 -5.97 8.22
C PRO A 71 20.74 -4.51 7.75
N MET A 72 19.53 -3.96 7.63
CA MET A 72 19.35 -2.55 7.28
C MET A 72 19.67 -1.64 8.45
N LEU A 73 19.29 -2.02 9.66
CA LEU A 73 19.54 -1.27 10.88
C LEU A 73 20.99 -1.30 11.30
N SER A 74 21.69 -2.42 11.10
CA SER A 74 23.12 -2.53 11.43
C SER A 74 24.01 -1.58 10.61
N ARG A 75 23.50 -1.08 9.48
CA ARG A 75 24.17 -0.09 8.63
C ARG A 75 23.87 1.36 9.00
N GLN A 76 23.01 1.58 9.99
CA GLN A 76 22.59 2.89 10.44
C GLN A 76 22.96 3.08 11.91
N PRO A 77 23.32 4.31 12.35
CA PRO A 77 23.52 4.56 13.77
C PRO A 77 22.19 4.36 14.53
N ALA A 78 22.25 3.79 15.73
CA ALA A 78 21.06 3.54 16.56
C ALA A 78 20.24 4.82 16.82
N SER A 79 20.91 5.98 16.83
CA SER A 79 20.26 7.30 16.93
C SER A 79 19.29 7.60 15.78
N ALA A 80 19.49 7.00 14.59
CA ALA A 80 18.60 7.21 13.43
C ALA A 80 17.18 6.69 13.68
N LEU A 81 17.00 5.70 14.56
CA LEU A 81 15.67 5.23 14.96
C LEU A 81 14.92 6.24 15.82
N LEU A 82 15.64 7.08 16.58
CA LEU A 82 15.08 8.08 17.49
C LEU A 82 14.97 9.46 16.83
N GLN A 83 15.72 9.72 15.77
CA GLN A 83 15.69 10.99 15.04
C GLN A 83 14.52 11.04 14.05
N VAL A 84 13.33 11.24 14.60
CA VAL A 84 12.10 11.42 13.81
C VAL A 84 11.67 12.89 13.93
N GLU A 85 11.58 13.59 12.79
CA GLU A 85 11.21 15.02 12.74
C GLU A 85 9.82 15.29 13.36
N LYS A 86 8.89 14.35 13.25
CA LYS A 86 7.50 14.47 13.70
C LYS A 86 7.09 13.25 14.53
N PRO A 87 7.54 13.14 15.80
CA PRO A 87 7.35 11.94 16.61
C PRO A 87 5.87 11.61 16.87
N SER A 88 5.00 12.60 17.03
CA SER A 88 3.55 12.40 17.21
C SER A 88 2.89 11.76 15.98
N LEU A 89 3.25 12.20 14.77
CA LEU A 89 2.74 11.61 13.55
C LEU A 89 3.31 10.21 13.30
N GLN A 90 4.57 9.98 13.69
CA GLN A 90 5.14 8.64 13.65
C GLN A 90 4.44 7.69 14.61
N LEU A 91 4.15 8.12 15.84
CA LEU A 91 3.38 7.32 16.79
C LEU A 91 1.97 7.02 16.26
N ALA A 92 1.29 8.03 15.71
CA ALA A 92 -0.03 7.85 15.09
C ALA A 92 0.05 6.82 13.95
N ARG A 93 1.09 6.89 13.09
CA ARG A 93 1.31 5.91 12.03
C ARG A 93 1.54 4.50 12.57
N VAL A 94 2.30 4.34 13.65
CA VAL A 94 2.54 3.03 14.28
C VAL A 94 1.23 2.44 14.81
N VAL A 95 0.44 3.24 15.52
CA VAL A 95 -0.86 2.82 16.06
C VAL A 95 -1.79 2.40 14.93
N LEU A 96 -1.91 3.23 13.89
CA LEU A 96 -2.79 2.95 12.75
C LEU A 96 -2.34 1.72 11.96
N ALA A 97 -1.05 1.55 11.72
CA ALA A 97 -0.52 0.40 11.00
C ALA A 97 -0.67 -0.91 11.79
N THR A 98 -0.52 -0.84 13.12
CA THR A 98 -0.75 -2.00 13.98
C THR A 98 -2.24 -2.33 14.08
N ALA A 99 -3.10 -1.31 14.22
CA ALA A 99 -4.54 -1.46 14.21
C ALA A 99 -5.04 -2.04 12.88
N ASP A 100 -4.56 -1.53 11.74
CA ASP A 100 -4.84 -2.08 10.40
C ASP A 100 -4.60 -3.59 10.36
N THR A 101 -3.38 -4.02 10.67
CA THR A 101 -3.01 -5.43 10.60
C THR A 101 -3.83 -6.31 11.58
N GLY A 102 -4.02 -5.85 12.81
CA GLY A 102 -4.81 -6.57 13.81
C GLY A 102 -6.29 -6.66 13.43
N LEU A 103 -6.88 -5.55 12.97
CA LEU A 103 -8.28 -5.47 12.56
C LEU A 103 -8.55 -6.27 11.27
N PHE A 104 -7.59 -6.29 10.32
CA PHE A 104 -7.69 -7.16 9.14
C PHE A 104 -7.81 -8.62 9.54
N TYR A 105 -6.89 -9.13 10.36
CA TYR A 105 -6.93 -10.52 10.80
C TYR A 105 -8.16 -10.81 11.67
N ALA A 106 -8.58 -9.89 12.51
CA ALA A 106 -9.84 -10.03 13.26
C ALA A 106 -11.04 -10.08 12.32
N ALA A 107 -11.09 -9.24 11.28
CA ALA A 107 -12.18 -9.26 10.31
C ALA A 107 -12.28 -10.58 9.56
N VAL A 108 -11.16 -11.11 9.05
CA VAL A 108 -11.15 -12.37 8.28
C VAL A 108 -11.45 -13.62 9.11
N THR A 109 -11.43 -13.51 10.45
CA THR A 109 -11.88 -14.59 11.34
C THR A 109 -13.41 -14.74 11.32
N PHE A 110 -14.14 -13.65 11.11
CA PHE A 110 -15.60 -13.60 11.17
C PHE A 110 -16.27 -13.44 9.80
N LEU A 111 -15.57 -12.84 8.84
CA LEU A 111 -16.10 -12.49 7.53
C LEU A 111 -15.39 -13.28 6.41
N PRO A 112 -16.09 -13.56 5.31
CA PRO A 112 -15.44 -14.01 4.08
C PRO A 112 -14.35 -13.00 3.65
N LEU A 113 -13.21 -13.52 3.17
CA LEU A 113 -12.09 -12.66 2.73
C LEU A 113 -12.52 -11.65 1.67
N ALA A 114 -13.42 -12.04 0.75
CA ALA A 114 -13.96 -11.15 -0.29
C ALA A 114 -14.68 -9.92 0.30
N ASP A 115 -15.45 -10.10 1.39
CA ASP A 115 -16.13 -9.00 2.07
C ASP A 115 -15.12 -8.06 2.74
N VAL A 116 -14.11 -8.59 3.43
CA VAL A 116 -13.04 -7.79 4.03
C VAL A 116 -12.26 -7.04 2.96
N MET A 117 -11.88 -7.71 1.87
CA MET A 117 -11.18 -7.08 0.75
C MET A 117 -12.00 -5.96 0.10
N THR A 118 -13.33 -6.04 0.10
CA THR A 118 -14.18 -4.94 -0.42
C THR A 118 -13.97 -3.65 0.37
N PHE A 119 -13.85 -3.72 1.71
CA PHE A 119 -13.52 -2.55 2.53
C PHE A 119 -12.13 -1.99 2.21
N TYR A 120 -11.14 -2.85 2.06
CA TYR A 120 -9.76 -2.44 1.74
C TYR A 120 -9.63 -1.88 0.32
N MET A 121 -10.41 -2.41 -0.62
CA MET A 121 -10.43 -1.86 -1.99
C MET A 121 -11.15 -0.51 -2.09
N ALA A 122 -11.85 -0.05 -1.05
CA ALA A 122 -12.27 1.35 -0.92
C ALA A 122 -11.09 2.27 -0.51
N GLY A 123 -9.94 1.71 -0.11
CA GLY A 123 -8.72 2.44 0.26
C GLY A 123 -8.30 3.53 -0.71
N PRO A 124 -8.27 3.33 -2.04
CA PRO A 124 -7.97 4.38 -3.00
C PRO A 124 -8.86 5.61 -2.89
N ILE A 125 -10.15 5.44 -2.54
CA ILE A 125 -11.08 6.55 -2.29
C ILE A 125 -10.65 7.32 -1.04
N TYR A 126 -10.37 6.60 0.05
CA TYR A 126 -9.90 7.21 1.31
C TYR A 126 -8.56 7.93 1.12
N VAL A 127 -7.59 7.29 0.47
CA VAL A 127 -6.27 7.88 0.20
C VAL A 127 -6.41 9.12 -0.68
N ALA A 128 -7.25 9.09 -1.73
CA ALA A 128 -7.49 10.25 -2.58
C ALA A 128 -8.09 11.41 -1.76
N ALA A 129 -9.15 11.17 -0.99
CA ALA A 129 -9.75 12.19 -0.14
C ALA A 129 -8.76 12.74 0.88
N LEU A 130 -8.09 11.89 1.65
CA LEU A 130 -7.12 12.29 2.67
C LEU A 130 -5.91 13.05 2.08
N SER A 131 -5.43 12.63 0.90
CA SER A 131 -4.33 13.33 0.22
C SER A 131 -4.72 14.75 -0.19
N HIS A 132 -5.96 14.97 -0.59
CA HIS A 132 -6.44 16.31 -0.90
C HIS A 132 -6.42 17.22 0.35
N PHE A 133 -6.99 16.73 1.45
CA PHE A 133 -7.12 17.53 2.69
C PHE A 133 -5.81 17.63 3.50
N LEU A 134 -5.06 16.55 3.63
CA LEU A 134 -3.88 16.49 4.50
C LEU A 134 -2.56 16.84 3.79
N LEU A 135 -2.46 16.57 2.48
CA LEU A 135 -1.24 16.81 1.71
C LEU A 135 -1.36 18.00 0.78
N GLY A 136 -2.56 18.60 0.62
CA GLY A 136 -2.83 19.67 -0.34
C GLY A 136 -2.70 19.21 -1.81
N GLU A 137 -2.73 17.90 -2.08
CA GLU A 137 -2.63 17.36 -3.44
C GLU A 137 -3.90 17.72 -4.25
N ARG A 138 -3.72 18.36 -5.40
CA ARG A 138 -4.86 18.67 -6.29
C ARG A 138 -5.24 17.45 -7.10
N ILE A 139 -6.40 16.89 -6.76
CA ILE A 139 -6.96 15.72 -7.45
C ILE A 139 -7.95 16.22 -8.49
N GLY A 140 -7.62 16.06 -9.77
CA GLY A 140 -8.52 16.39 -10.86
C GLY A 140 -9.73 15.43 -10.93
N TRP A 141 -10.89 15.92 -11.37
CA TRP A 141 -12.15 15.16 -11.47
C TRP A 141 -12.00 13.81 -12.20
N ARG A 142 -11.09 13.73 -13.17
CA ARG A 142 -10.84 12.51 -13.95
C ARG A 142 -10.13 11.41 -13.14
N ARG A 143 -9.27 11.77 -12.15
CA ARG A 143 -8.70 10.78 -11.20
C ARG A 143 -9.79 10.25 -10.28
N TRP A 144 -10.67 11.13 -9.79
CA TRP A 144 -11.83 10.71 -9.02
C TRP A 144 -12.70 9.74 -9.81
N LEU A 145 -13.00 10.07 -11.08
CA LEU A 145 -13.79 9.19 -11.94
C LEU A 145 -13.13 7.80 -12.09
N ALA A 146 -11.82 7.75 -12.34
CA ALA A 146 -11.13 6.48 -12.48
C ALA A 146 -11.08 5.67 -11.18
N VAL A 147 -10.93 6.33 -10.02
CA VAL A 147 -11.01 5.68 -8.70
C VAL A 147 -12.41 5.08 -8.48
N PHE A 148 -13.47 5.82 -8.78
CA PHE A 148 -14.84 5.30 -8.67
C PHE A 148 -15.14 4.16 -9.66
N ILE A 149 -14.68 4.26 -10.91
CA ILE A 149 -14.83 3.18 -11.90
C ILE A 149 -14.07 1.93 -11.43
N GLY A 150 -12.84 2.09 -10.94
CA GLY A 150 -12.08 0.98 -10.35
C GLY A 150 -12.81 0.32 -9.19
N PHE A 151 -13.40 1.11 -8.29
CA PHE A 151 -14.17 0.59 -7.16
C PHE A 151 -15.46 -0.14 -7.61
N ILE A 152 -16.15 0.35 -8.64
CA ILE A 152 -17.27 -0.40 -9.25
C ILE A 152 -16.79 -1.75 -9.77
N GLY A 153 -15.63 -1.81 -10.42
CA GLY A 153 -15.01 -3.06 -10.84
C GLY A 153 -14.75 -4.02 -9.68
N VAL A 154 -14.32 -3.49 -8.52
CA VAL A 154 -14.14 -4.28 -7.27
C VAL A 154 -15.45 -4.87 -6.79
N ILE A 155 -16.52 -4.07 -6.70
CA ILE A 155 -17.85 -4.55 -6.28
C ILE A 155 -18.36 -5.66 -7.20
N ILE A 156 -18.16 -5.52 -8.52
CA ILE A 156 -18.55 -6.54 -9.50
C ILE A 156 -17.73 -7.83 -9.29
N ALA A 157 -16.42 -7.72 -9.07
CA ALA A 157 -15.52 -8.87 -8.92
C ALA A 157 -15.74 -9.62 -7.60
N LEU A 158 -15.85 -8.91 -6.49
CA LEU A 158 -15.89 -9.49 -5.13
C LEU A 158 -17.30 -9.91 -4.70
N ARG A 159 -18.36 -9.31 -5.25
CA ARG A 159 -19.76 -9.63 -4.89
C ARG A 159 -19.99 -9.67 -3.39
N PRO A 160 -19.82 -8.54 -2.71
CA PRO A 160 -19.93 -8.50 -1.26
C PRO A 160 -21.22 -9.14 -0.77
N SER A 161 -21.13 -9.96 0.26
CA SER A 161 -22.24 -10.72 0.82
C SER A 161 -23.05 -9.91 1.84
N SER A 162 -24.21 -10.43 2.26
CA SER A 162 -25.00 -9.84 3.35
C SER A 162 -24.25 -9.85 4.69
N ALA A 163 -23.21 -10.68 4.85
CA ALA A 163 -22.34 -10.69 6.02
C ALA A 163 -21.62 -9.32 6.24
N MET A 164 -21.44 -8.52 5.18
CA MET A 164 -20.96 -7.14 5.31
C MET A 164 -21.85 -6.23 6.15
N LEU A 165 -23.11 -6.57 6.36
CA LEU A 165 -24.05 -5.81 7.19
C LEU A 165 -24.02 -6.23 8.67
N SER A 166 -23.09 -7.09 9.04
CA SER A 166 -22.92 -7.59 10.41
C SER A 166 -21.95 -6.74 11.23
N TRP A 167 -21.99 -6.85 12.56
CA TRP A 167 -21.12 -6.09 13.45
C TRP A 167 -19.61 -6.30 13.20
N PRO A 168 -19.11 -7.50 12.79
CA PRO A 168 -17.68 -7.69 12.51
C PRO A 168 -17.18 -6.85 11.34
N SER A 169 -18.06 -6.33 10.48
CA SER A 169 -17.70 -5.43 9.40
C SER A 169 -17.05 -4.13 9.87
N VAL A 170 -17.31 -3.74 11.13
CA VAL A 170 -16.64 -2.61 11.77
C VAL A 170 -15.13 -2.82 11.81
N PHE A 171 -14.64 -4.06 12.01
CA PHE A 171 -13.21 -4.36 11.95
C PHE A 171 -12.64 -4.14 10.55
N GLY A 172 -13.32 -4.62 9.50
CA GLY A 172 -12.90 -4.41 8.12
C GLY A 172 -12.88 -2.94 7.73
N LEU A 173 -13.92 -2.19 8.12
CA LEU A 173 -14.02 -0.75 7.84
C LEU A 173 -12.93 0.05 8.57
N LEU A 174 -12.79 -0.12 9.88
CA LEU A 174 -11.77 0.59 10.66
C LEU A 174 -10.35 0.19 10.24
N GLY A 175 -10.11 -1.08 9.93
CA GLY A 175 -8.85 -1.57 9.38
C GLY A 175 -8.51 -0.86 8.07
N SER A 176 -9.42 -0.85 7.11
CA SER A 176 -9.19 -0.22 5.80
C SER A 176 -8.96 1.30 5.88
N ILE A 177 -9.67 2.00 6.77
CA ILE A 177 -9.41 3.42 7.04
C ILE A 177 -8.02 3.61 7.68
N SER A 178 -7.65 2.75 8.66
CA SER A 178 -6.33 2.78 9.30
C SER A 178 -5.21 2.53 8.30
N PHE A 179 -5.39 1.61 7.37
CA PHE A 179 -4.48 1.36 6.27
C PHE A 179 -4.30 2.61 5.38
N ALA A 180 -5.39 3.21 4.91
CA ALA A 180 -5.35 4.42 4.10
C ALA A 180 -4.64 5.59 4.81
N MET A 181 -4.93 5.79 6.10
CA MET A 181 -4.25 6.81 6.90
C MET A 181 -2.76 6.51 7.06
N THR A 182 -2.37 5.24 7.24
CA THR A 182 -0.96 4.81 7.33
C THR A 182 -0.21 5.16 6.04
N LEU A 183 -0.82 4.97 4.86
CA LEU A 183 -0.23 5.34 3.57
C LEU A 183 -0.03 6.87 3.45
N VAL A 184 -1.05 7.65 3.81
CA VAL A 184 -0.98 9.11 3.77
C VAL A 184 0.05 9.65 4.76
N LEU A 185 0.10 9.13 5.99
CA LEU A 185 1.13 9.50 6.97
C LEU A 185 2.54 9.08 6.51
N GLY A 186 2.68 7.94 5.82
CA GLY A 186 3.93 7.54 5.17
C GLY A 186 4.42 8.59 4.17
N ARG A 187 3.52 9.24 3.43
CA ARG A 187 3.84 10.35 2.53
C ARG A 187 4.22 11.63 3.29
N VAL A 188 3.54 11.94 4.40
CA VAL A 188 3.89 13.09 5.26
C VAL A 188 5.29 12.92 5.87
N LEU A 189 5.62 11.69 6.28
CA LEU A 189 6.89 11.34 6.94
C LEU A 189 7.99 10.92 5.93
N ARG A 190 7.93 11.42 4.71
CA ARG A 190 8.86 11.02 3.62
C ARG A 190 10.34 11.33 3.90
N SER A 191 10.64 12.26 4.80
CA SER A 191 12.00 12.58 5.26
C SER A 191 12.58 11.49 6.18
N THR A 192 11.73 10.75 6.91
CA THR A 192 12.17 9.67 7.79
C THR A 192 12.63 8.46 6.98
N PRO A 193 13.76 7.80 7.30
CA PRO A 193 14.24 6.62 6.61
C PRO A 193 13.20 5.49 6.54
N ASP A 194 13.14 4.76 5.41
CA ASP A 194 12.16 3.68 5.20
C ASP A 194 12.27 2.60 6.26
N ALA A 195 13.50 2.17 6.58
CA ALA A 195 13.77 1.20 7.63
C ALA A 195 13.26 1.66 9.00
N THR A 196 13.42 2.95 9.35
CA THR A 196 12.90 3.52 10.61
C THR A 196 11.38 3.43 10.67
N LEU A 197 10.68 3.84 9.59
CA LEU A 197 9.21 3.79 9.53
C LEU A 197 8.67 2.37 9.70
N VAL A 198 9.27 1.40 8.99
CA VAL A 198 8.83 0.00 9.02
C VAL A 198 9.24 -0.68 10.34
N THR A 199 10.40 -0.34 10.91
CA THR A 199 10.84 -0.90 12.20
C THR A 199 9.87 -0.52 13.32
N TRP A 200 9.50 0.75 13.45
CA TRP A 200 8.54 1.18 14.47
C TRP A 200 7.17 0.52 14.31
N GLN A 201 6.68 0.37 13.08
CA GLN A 201 5.45 -0.36 12.79
C GLN A 201 5.56 -1.83 13.20
N THR A 202 6.68 -2.49 12.87
CA THR A 202 6.94 -3.89 13.25
C THR A 202 7.01 -4.06 14.77
N LEU A 203 7.64 -3.11 15.49
CA LEU A 203 7.65 -3.10 16.95
C LEU A 203 6.25 -2.93 17.54
N GLY A 204 5.41 -2.08 16.95
CA GLY A 204 4.00 -1.97 17.34
C GLY A 204 3.25 -3.30 17.22
N CYS A 205 3.40 -3.98 16.07
CA CYS A 205 2.82 -5.31 15.85
C CYS A 205 3.37 -6.37 16.81
N LEU A 206 4.67 -6.31 17.12
CA LEU A 206 5.32 -7.24 18.06
C LEU A 206 4.78 -7.08 19.46
N VAL A 207 4.65 -5.85 19.96
CA VAL A 207 4.13 -5.55 21.30
C VAL A 207 2.66 -5.97 21.40
N VAL A 208 1.82 -5.55 20.46
CA VAL A 208 0.39 -5.90 20.46
C VAL A 208 0.19 -7.39 20.27
N GLY A 209 0.94 -8.02 19.34
CA GLY A 209 0.93 -9.47 19.13
C GLY A 209 1.32 -10.24 20.39
N GLY A 210 2.38 -9.78 21.09
CA GLY A 210 2.81 -10.36 22.36
C GLY A 210 1.71 -10.32 23.43
N VAL A 211 1.07 -9.16 23.60
CA VAL A 211 -0.04 -9.01 24.57
C VAL A 211 -1.24 -9.89 24.18
N LEU A 212 -1.65 -9.89 22.92
CA LEU A 212 -2.81 -10.65 22.46
C LEU A 212 -2.57 -12.17 22.42
N SER A 213 -1.31 -12.62 22.41
CA SER A 213 -0.99 -14.06 22.45
C SER A 213 -1.03 -14.66 23.85
N ILE A 214 -1.10 -13.83 24.90
CA ILE A 214 -1.17 -14.31 26.29
C ILE A 214 -2.46 -15.11 26.49
N GLY A 215 -2.32 -16.36 26.91
CA GLY A 215 -3.47 -17.26 27.12
C GLY A 215 -4.09 -17.87 25.86
N HIS A 216 -3.61 -17.52 24.65
CA HIS A 216 -4.13 -18.01 23.36
C HIS A 216 -3.00 -18.61 22.51
N TRP A 217 -2.09 -19.35 23.13
CA TRP A 217 -0.95 -19.94 22.46
C TRP A 217 -1.28 -21.33 21.90
N THR A 218 -1.10 -21.49 20.59
CA THR A 218 -1.22 -22.79 19.91
C THR A 218 0.18 -23.31 19.60
N PRO A 219 0.53 -24.56 19.97
CA PRO A 219 1.81 -25.15 19.54
C PRO A 219 1.91 -25.21 18.01
N PHE A 220 3.09 -25.00 17.48
CA PHE A 220 3.38 -25.03 16.05
C PHE A 220 4.45 -26.08 15.72
N THR A 221 4.38 -26.65 14.54
CA THR A 221 5.46 -27.45 13.94
C THR A 221 6.58 -26.56 13.40
N THR A 222 7.75 -27.14 13.11
CA THR A 222 8.85 -26.39 12.50
C THR A 222 8.45 -25.77 11.16
N GLY A 223 7.64 -26.46 10.35
CA GLY A 223 7.16 -25.94 9.07
C GLY A 223 6.23 -24.72 9.23
N GLU A 224 5.34 -24.75 10.21
CA GLU A 224 4.43 -23.64 10.52
C GLU A 224 5.19 -22.44 11.09
N LEU A 225 6.20 -22.67 11.94
CA LEU A 225 7.09 -21.61 12.41
C LEU A 225 7.80 -20.92 11.24
N LEU A 226 8.35 -21.71 10.31
CA LEU A 226 9.02 -21.16 9.13
C LEU A 226 8.03 -20.37 8.26
N ALA A 227 6.80 -20.85 8.10
CA ALA A 227 5.77 -20.12 7.35
C ALA A 227 5.37 -18.80 8.02
N LEU A 228 5.24 -18.77 9.36
CA LEU A 228 4.98 -17.56 10.13
C LEU A 228 6.13 -16.54 10.04
N LEU A 229 7.39 -17.00 10.10
CA LEU A 229 8.55 -16.15 9.90
C LEU A 229 8.63 -15.61 8.46
N LEU A 230 8.38 -16.46 7.47
CA LEU A 230 8.33 -16.08 6.06
C LEU A 230 7.22 -15.05 5.79
N LEU A 231 6.06 -15.21 6.40
CA LEU A 231 4.99 -14.21 6.37
C LEU A 231 5.51 -12.82 6.81
N GLY A 232 6.32 -12.78 7.86
CA GLY A 232 6.94 -11.54 8.35
C GLY A 232 7.94 -10.94 7.37
N ILE A 233 8.75 -11.76 6.72
CA ILE A 233 9.70 -11.33 5.67
C ILE A 233 8.94 -10.71 4.50
N VAL A 234 7.93 -11.40 3.98
CA VAL A 234 7.10 -10.93 2.86
C VAL A 234 6.39 -9.63 3.21
N ALA A 235 5.78 -9.56 4.39
CA ALA A 235 5.12 -8.35 4.87
C ALA A 235 6.09 -7.16 4.99
N CYS A 236 7.28 -7.39 5.54
CA CYS A 236 8.30 -6.36 5.68
C CYS A 236 8.73 -5.80 4.32
N LEU A 237 8.99 -6.69 3.35
CA LEU A 237 9.33 -6.28 1.98
C LEU A 237 8.20 -5.46 1.35
N ALA A 238 6.93 -5.89 1.47
CA ALA A 238 5.78 -5.15 0.99
C ALA A 238 5.73 -3.73 1.57
N HIS A 239 5.84 -3.61 2.89
CA HIS A 239 5.83 -2.30 3.57
C HIS A 239 7.01 -1.41 3.16
N LEU A 240 8.22 -1.95 2.99
CA LEU A 240 9.38 -1.19 2.52
C LEU A 240 9.17 -0.67 1.10
N LEU A 241 8.66 -1.51 0.20
CA LEU A 241 8.40 -1.14 -1.19
C LEU A 241 7.35 -0.02 -1.28
N ILE A 242 6.23 -0.16 -0.58
CA ILE A 242 5.16 0.85 -0.57
C ILE A 242 5.62 2.15 0.10
N THR A 243 6.33 2.05 1.24
CA THR A 243 6.88 3.23 1.91
C THR A 243 7.82 3.99 0.97
N ARG A 244 8.66 3.26 0.22
CA ARG A 244 9.55 3.86 -0.77
C ARG A 244 8.79 4.47 -1.95
N ALA A 245 7.78 3.79 -2.46
CA ALA A 245 6.92 4.28 -3.53
C ALA A 245 6.28 5.63 -3.16
N LEU A 246 5.73 5.74 -1.95
CA LEU A 246 5.09 6.95 -1.44
C LEU A 246 6.07 8.13 -1.27
N LYS A 247 7.38 7.89 -1.18
CA LYS A 247 8.41 8.95 -1.20
C LYS A 247 8.70 9.44 -2.60
N LEU A 248 8.62 8.57 -3.60
CA LEU A 248 8.99 8.85 -4.97
C LEU A 248 7.85 9.44 -5.81
N ALA A 249 6.60 9.16 -5.44
CA ALA A 249 5.43 9.61 -6.18
C ALA A 249 4.32 10.13 -5.26
N PRO A 250 3.44 11.04 -5.74
CA PRO A 250 2.27 11.50 -5.00
C PRO A 250 1.33 10.35 -4.65
N ALA A 251 0.75 10.40 -3.44
CA ALA A 251 -0.18 9.36 -2.98
C ALA A 251 -1.41 9.25 -3.89
N SER A 252 -1.89 10.37 -4.44
CA SER A 252 -3.01 10.40 -5.39
C SER A 252 -2.73 9.71 -6.73
N VAL A 253 -1.45 9.59 -7.13
CA VAL A 253 -1.02 8.84 -8.32
C VAL A 253 -0.94 7.35 -8.02
N LEU A 254 -0.49 6.99 -6.81
CA LEU A 254 -0.27 5.61 -6.39
C LEU A 254 -1.58 4.92 -5.96
N ALA A 255 -2.53 5.68 -5.37
CA ALA A 255 -3.77 5.12 -4.82
C ALA A 255 -4.54 4.20 -5.78
N PRO A 256 -4.76 4.55 -7.06
CA PRO A 256 -5.49 3.66 -7.97
C PRO A 256 -4.75 2.36 -8.29
N LEU A 257 -3.41 2.31 -8.11
CA LEU A 257 -2.63 1.10 -8.34
C LEU A 257 -2.90 0.03 -7.31
N GLN A 258 -3.41 0.40 -6.12
CA GLN A 258 -3.81 -0.56 -5.08
C GLN A 258 -4.88 -1.55 -5.57
N TYR A 259 -5.65 -1.20 -6.60
CA TYR A 259 -6.58 -2.16 -7.21
C TYR A 259 -5.88 -3.37 -7.84
N THR A 260 -4.57 -3.28 -8.14
CA THR A 260 -3.80 -4.43 -8.62
C THR A 260 -3.66 -5.53 -7.57
N LEU A 261 -3.81 -5.18 -6.28
CA LEU A 261 -3.87 -6.16 -5.19
C LEU A 261 -4.96 -7.22 -5.45
N LEU A 262 -6.15 -6.78 -5.92
CA LEU A 262 -7.22 -7.71 -6.26
C LEU A 262 -6.87 -8.62 -7.44
N LEU A 263 -6.14 -8.12 -8.44
CA LEU A 263 -5.69 -8.94 -9.57
C LEU A 263 -4.76 -10.05 -9.09
N TRP A 264 -3.82 -9.73 -8.21
CA TRP A 264 -2.93 -10.70 -7.58
C TRP A 264 -3.67 -11.67 -6.66
N ALA A 265 -4.68 -11.18 -5.91
CA ALA A 265 -5.53 -12.04 -5.08
C ALA A 265 -6.28 -13.09 -5.91
N ILE A 266 -6.75 -12.73 -7.12
CA ILE A 266 -7.36 -13.66 -8.07
C ILE A 266 -6.34 -14.70 -8.55
N VAL A 267 -5.13 -14.27 -8.92
CA VAL A 267 -4.06 -15.16 -9.38
C VAL A 267 -3.66 -16.14 -8.27
N PHE A 268 -3.47 -15.66 -7.06
CA PHE A 268 -3.10 -16.52 -5.92
C PHE A 268 -4.26 -17.41 -5.45
N GLY A 269 -5.51 -16.93 -5.54
CA GLY A 269 -6.70 -17.74 -5.31
C GLY A 269 -6.73 -18.95 -6.23
N TRP A 270 -6.50 -18.74 -7.52
CA TRP A 270 -6.40 -19.83 -8.48
C TRP A 270 -5.19 -20.74 -8.21
N MET A 271 -4.02 -20.18 -7.99
CA MET A 271 -2.75 -20.92 -7.91
C MET A 271 -2.63 -21.76 -6.62
N PHE A 272 -3.09 -21.23 -5.48
CA PHE A 272 -2.91 -21.87 -4.17
C PHE A 272 -4.18 -22.57 -3.64
N PHE A 273 -5.35 -22.10 -4.04
CA PHE A 273 -6.63 -22.61 -3.56
C PHE A 273 -7.48 -23.27 -4.66
N ASN A 274 -6.98 -23.28 -5.90
CA ASN A 274 -7.68 -23.78 -7.09
C ASN A 274 -9.06 -23.10 -7.33
N ASP A 275 -9.19 -21.87 -6.86
CA ASP A 275 -10.38 -21.03 -7.03
C ASP A 275 -10.32 -20.38 -8.42
N LEU A 276 -10.90 -21.01 -9.43
CA LEU A 276 -10.95 -20.47 -10.78
C LEU A 276 -11.85 -19.24 -10.83
N PRO A 277 -11.35 -18.09 -11.36
CA PRO A 277 -12.16 -16.90 -11.48
C PRO A 277 -13.28 -17.12 -12.49
N ASP A 278 -14.49 -16.81 -12.12
CA ASP A 278 -15.64 -16.87 -13.01
C ASP A 278 -15.70 -15.66 -13.96
N ARG A 279 -16.64 -15.68 -14.90
CA ARG A 279 -16.78 -14.61 -15.91
C ARG A 279 -17.01 -13.23 -15.31
N GLN A 280 -17.71 -13.15 -14.19
CA GLN A 280 -18.02 -11.87 -13.53
C GLN A 280 -16.79 -11.31 -12.81
N THR A 281 -16.01 -12.16 -12.15
CA THR A 281 -14.72 -11.79 -11.55
C THR A 281 -13.75 -11.27 -12.62
N LEU A 282 -13.65 -11.95 -13.77
CA LEU A 282 -12.83 -11.50 -14.90
C LEU A 282 -13.31 -10.16 -15.48
N PHE A 283 -14.63 -9.95 -15.57
CA PHE A 283 -15.19 -8.68 -16.04
C PHE A 283 -14.88 -7.53 -15.09
N GLY A 284 -15.05 -7.73 -13.77
CA GLY A 284 -14.65 -6.74 -12.76
C GLY A 284 -13.15 -6.43 -12.81
N ALA A 285 -12.30 -7.47 -12.94
CA ALA A 285 -10.86 -7.32 -13.08
C ALA A 285 -10.48 -6.50 -14.34
N ALA A 286 -11.17 -6.73 -15.48
CA ALA A 286 -10.95 -5.95 -16.69
C ALA A 286 -11.27 -4.46 -16.50
N ILE A 287 -12.35 -4.12 -15.80
CA ILE A 287 -12.70 -2.73 -15.45
C ILE A 287 -11.59 -2.09 -14.62
N ILE A 288 -11.05 -2.81 -13.62
CA ILE A 288 -9.97 -2.33 -12.75
C ILE A 288 -8.72 -2.03 -13.57
N VAL A 289 -8.32 -2.95 -14.46
CA VAL A 289 -7.16 -2.76 -15.34
C VAL A 289 -7.35 -1.54 -16.23
N LEU A 290 -8.51 -1.40 -16.86
CA LEU A 290 -8.80 -0.27 -17.74
C LEU A 290 -8.77 1.07 -16.96
N ALA A 291 -9.33 1.12 -15.76
CA ALA A 291 -9.28 2.31 -14.90
C ALA A 291 -7.83 2.67 -14.53
N GLY A 292 -7.01 1.68 -14.17
CA GLY A 292 -5.58 1.87 -13.86
C GLY A 292 -4.78 2.36 -15.07
N LEU A 293 -4.96 1.74 -16.24
CA LEU A 293 -4.30 2.14 -17.49
C LEU A 293 -4.69 3.55 -17.92
N PHE A 294 -5.95 3.95 -17.74
CA PHE A 294 -6.41 5.31 -18.03
C PHE A 294 -5.63 6.36 -17.22
N ILE A 295 -5.42 6.11 -15.93
CA ILE A 295 -4.66 7.02 -15.07
C ILE A 295 -3.19 7.09 -15.52
N PHE A 296 -2.59 5.92 -15.76
CA PHE A 296 -1.19 5.81 -16.17
C PHE A 296 -0.90 6.51 -17.51
N HIS A 297 -1.73 6.27 -18.51
CA HIS A 297 -1.56 6.88 -19.84
C HIS A 297 -1.62 8.40 -19.77
N ARG A 298 -2.51 8.93 -18.97
CA ARG A 298 -2.73 10.37 -18.89
C ARG A 298 -1.65 11.12 -18.11
N ASP A 299 -1.04 10.53 -17.09
CA ASP A 299 0.09 11.16 -16.39
C ASP A 299 1.32 11.27 -17.32
N LYS A 300 1.44 10.37 -18.32
CA LYS A 300 2.43 10.51 -19.41
C LYS A 300 2.09 11.69 -20.34
N VAL A 301 0.85 11.83 -20.78
CA VAL A 301 0.42 12.86 -21.75
C VAL A 301 0.62 14.28 -21.19
N LYS A 302 0.28 14.53 -19.91
CA LYS A 302 0.48 15.83 -19.28
C LYS A 302 1.96 16.26 -19.17
N LYS A 303 2.90 15.30 -19.20
CA LYS A 303 4.34 15.56 -19.18
C LYS A 303 4.90 15.88 -20.57
N THR A 304 4.16 15.59 -21.61
CA THR A 304 4.59 15.76 -23.02
C THR A 304 4.02 17.02 -23.66
N GLU A 305 3.01 17.68 -23.04
CA GLU A 305 2.51 18.97 -23.54
C GLU A 305 3.59 20.06 -23.33
N PRO A 306 4.13 20.68 -24.41
CA PRO A 306 5.01 21.82 -24.28
C PRO A 306 4.24 22.97 -23.62
N LEU A 307 4.82 23.61 -22.62
CA LEU A 307 4.36 24.91 -22.16
C LEU A 307 4.45 25.86 -23.38
N VAL A 308 3.35 26.12 -24.02
CA VAL A 308 3.25 27.21 -24.99
C VAL A 308 3.58 28.50 -24.21
N PRO A 309 4.62 29.25 -24.58
CA PRO A 309 4.85 30.55 -24.00
C PRO A 309 3.61 31.40 -24.29
N ASN A 310 3.05 32.00 -23.26
CA ASN A 310 2.00 32.98 -23.40
C ASN A 310 2.72 34.23 -23.93
N ASP A 311 2.84 34.37 -25.24
CA ASP A 311 3.19 35.62 -25.89
C ASP A 311 2.07 36.61 -25.62
N ALA A 312 2.21 37.31 -24.51
CA ALA A 312 1.46 38.54 -24.30
C ALA A 312 2.01 39.61 -25.24
N SER A 313 1.56 39.57 -26.46
CA SER A 313 1.55 40.73 -27.35
C SER A 313 0.46 41.66 -26.88
N HIS A 314 0.83 42.63 -26.09
CA HIS A 314 0.12 43.91 -26.02
C HIS A 314 1.10 45.00 -26.48
N GLY A 315 0.88 45.39 -27.76
CA GLY A 315 1.31 46.66 -28.28
C GLY A 315 0.42 47.78 -27.75
#